data_f8288e280a42281aabbf52e8fca33132
#
_entry.id   f8288e280a42281aabbf52e8fca33132
#
_cell.length_a   1.000
_cell.length_b   1.000
_cell.length_c   1.000
_cell.angle_alpha   90.00
_cell.angle_beta   90.00
_cell.angle_gamma   90.00
#
_symmetry.space_group_name_H-M   'P 1'
#
loop_
_entity.id
_entity.type
_entity.pdbx_description
1 polymer ?
#
loop_
_entity_poly.entity_id
_entity_poly.type
_entity_poly.pdbx_seq_one_letter_code
_entity_poly.pdbx_strand_id
1 'polypeptide(L)'
;MDNEYTRIPIIKLWRLLLVPLQGELTDDLADQLTSEVLDRIYREGSSGMVIDITGLWMVDSHLCSVLTQLSASAQLLGAKTIISGLKPEIALTLETMGVQLGPIDTALDLEAALASLGMRDPDEDEDEDGPAVATTARGSSKESAPGGPYPRENGV
;
A
#
# COMPACT_ATOMS: atom_id res chain seq x y z
N MET A 1 7.36 -11.68 -40.03
CA MET A 1 8.09 -12.08 -38.82
C MET A 1 7.82 -11.04 -37.78
N ASP A 2 6.73 -11.26 -37.08
CA ASP A 2 6.27 -10.30 -36.07
C ASP A 2 7.11 -10.46 -34.83
N ASN A 3 8.16 -9.66 -34.80
CA ASN A 3 8.89 -9.41 -33.57
C ASN A 3 8.02 -8.47 -32.73
N GLU A 4 6.89 -9.00 -32.28
CA GLU A 4 6.19 -8.39 -31.17
C GLU A 4 7.11 -8.55 -29.96
N TYR A 5 7.97 -7.56 -29.81
CA TYR A 5 8.61 -7.34 -28.53
C TYR A 5 7.48 -7.21 -27.55
N THR A 6 7.29 -8.21 -26.74
CA THR A 6 6.28 -8.22 -25.69
C THR A 6 6.66 -7.09 -24.74
N ARG A 7 6.16 -5.90 -25.05
CA ARG A 7 6.41 -4.73 -24.24
C ARG A 7 5.69 -4.91 -22.93
N ILE A 8 6.38 -4.71 -21.83
CA ILE A 8 5.77 -4.76 -20.52
C ILE A 8 4.84 -3.55 -20.38
N PRO A 9 3.55 -3.75 -20.13
CA PRO A 9 2.62 -2.64 -19.97
C PRO A 9 2.94 -1.88 -18.68
N ILE A 10 2.93 -0.56 -18.77
CA ILE A 10 3.01 0.33 -17.61
C ILE A 10 1.71 1.12 -17.58
N ILE A 11 0.88 0.86 -16.60
CA ILE A 11 -0.45 1.43 -16.49
C ILE A 11 -0.41 2.58 -15.48
N LYS A 12 -0.87 3.75 -15.90
CA LYS A 12 -1.00 4.89 -15.00
C LYS A 12 -2.34 4.84 -14.27
N LEU A 13 -2.28 4.88 -12.95
CA LEU A 13 -3.44 4.98 -12.05
C LEU A 13 -3.27 6.23 -11.18
N TRP A 14 -3.82 7.37 -11.61
CA TRP A 14 -3.60 8.68 -10.96
C TRP A 14 -2.11 9.00 -10.78
N ARG A 15 -1.63 8.97 -9.55
CA ARG A 15 -0.22 9.22 -9.22
C ARG A 15 0.60 7.96 -9.04
N LEU A 16 0.02 6.80 -9.35
CA LEU A 16 0.67 5.50 -9.24
C LEU A 16 0.91 4.90 -10.61
N LEU A 17 1.92 4.07 -10.70
CA LEU A 17 2.18 3.20 -11.84
C LEU A 17 1.92 1.75 -11.45
N LEU A 18 1.21 1.02 -12.28
CA LEU A 18 1.03 -0.41 -12.17
C LEU A 18 1.82 -1.10 -13.27
N VAL A 19 2.69 -2.00 -12.88
CA VAL A 19 3.57 -2.76 -13.78
C VAL A 19 3.32 -4.26 -13.58
N PRO A 20 2.42 -4.87 -14.36
CA PRO A 20 2.22 -6.31 -14.32
C PRO A 20 3.31 -7.03 -15.10
N LEU A 21 4.04 -7.92 -14.43
CA LEU A 21 5.03 -8.78 -15.05
C LEU A 21 4.43 -10.16 -15.32
N GLN A 22 4.66 -10.68 -16.51
CA GLN A 22 4.14 -11.97 -16.94
C GLN A 22 5.23 -12.78 -17.66
N GLY A 23 5.16 -14.10 -17.51
CA GLY A 23 6.06 -15.01 -18.18
C GLY A 23 7.47 -14.96 -17.61
N GLU A 24 8.45 -14.71 -18.48
CA GLU A 24 9.86 -14.61 -18.13
C GLU A 24 10.36 -13.18 -18.38
N LEU A 25 11.05 -12.61 -17.41
CA LEU A 25 11.71 -11.32 -17.56
C LEU A 25 13.14 -11.53 -18.06
N THR A 26 13.36 -11.29 -19.35
CA THR A 26 14.69 -11.33 -19.96
C THR A 26 15.49 -10.08 -19.58
N ASP A 27 16.82 -10.14 -19.75
CA ASP A 27 17.69 -9.00 -19.47
C ASP A 27 17.30 -7.75 -20.29
N ASP A 28 17.01 -7.95 -21.57
CA ASP A 28 16.60 -6.86 -22.46
C ASP A 28 15.27 -6.23 -22.02
N LEU A 29 14.31 -7.05 -21.61
CA LEU A 29 13.03 -6.56 -21.08
C LEU A 29 13.22 -5.85 -19.75
N ALA A 30 14.12 -6.32 -18.90
CA ALA A 30 14.44 -5.69 -17.63
C ALA A 30 15.05 -4.30 -17.82
N ASP A 31 15.97 -4.15 -18.76
CA ASP A 31 16.59 -2.88 -19.10
C ASP A 31 15.58 -1.88 -19.68
N GLN A 32 14.73 -2.35 -20.59
CA GLN A 32 13.66 -1.53 -21.18
C GLN A 32 12.67 -1.09 -20.11
N LEU A 33 12.24 -2.01 -19.25
CA LEU A 33 11.33 -1.73 -18.16
C LEU A 33 11.89 -0.66 -17.23
N THR A 34 13.14 -0.83 -16.80
CA THR A 34 13.80 0.11 -15.89
C THR A 34 13.85 1.51 -16.49
N SER A 35 14.29 1.64 -17.74
CA SER A 35 14.38 2.92 -18.42
C SER A 35 13.00 3.56 -18.58
N GLU A 36 12.00 2.82 -19.00
CA GLU A 36 10.67 3.35 -19.27
C GLU A 36 9.95 3.74 -17.96
N VAL A 37 10.06 2.93 -16.92
CA VAL A 37 9.45 3.23 -15.62
C VAL A 37 10.05 4.48 -15.01
N LEU A 38 11.36 4.59 -14.97
CA LEU A 38 12.03 5.77 -14.40
C LEU A 38 11.73 7.05 -15.17
N ASP A 39 11.68 6.98 -16.49
CA ASP A 39 11.30 8.10 -17.33
C ASP A 39 9.85 8.54 -17.08
N ARG A 40 8.92 7.60 -16.92
CA ARG A 40 7.52 7.91 -16.61
C ARG A 40 7.36 8.48 -15.20
N ILE A 41 8.04 7.93 -14.19
CA ILE A 41 8.04 8.49 -12.84
C ILE A 41 8.48 9.94 -12.88
N TYR A 42 9.56 10.23 -13.59
CA TYR A 42 10.11 11.58 -13.71
C TYR A 42 9.16 12.55 -14.42
N ARG A 43 8.63 12.15 -15.57
CA ARG A 43 7.76 13.02 -16.38
C ARG A 43 6.37 13.20 -15.79
N GLU A 44 5.83 12.17 -15.19
CA GLU A 44 4.45 12.18 -14.71
C GLU A 44 4.33 12.55 -13.23
N GLY A 45 5.44 12.61 -12.51
CA GLY A 45 5.45 12.91 -11.08
C GLY A 45 4.76 11.82 -10.24
N SER A 46 4.93 10.55 -10.62
CA SER A 46 4.32 9.43 -9.90
C SER A 46 4.90 9.31 -8.49
N SER A 47 4.05 9.12 -7.51
CA SER A 47 4.44 9.00 -6.09
C SER A 47 4.63 7.56 -5.64
N GLY A 48 4.21 6.61 -6.44
CA GLY A 48 4.33 5.19 -6.12
C GLY A 48 4.22 4.30 -7.34
N MET A 49 4.66 3.07 -7.16
CA MET A 49 4.65 2.03 -8.18
C MET A 49 4.32 0.69 -7.55
N VAL A 50 3.43 -0.06 -8.17
CA VAL A 50 3.15 -1.45 -7.85
C VAL A 50 3.69 -2.32 -8.96
N ILE A 51 4.53 -3.28 -8.61
CA ILE A 51 5.00 -4.32 -9.51
C ILE A 51 4.29 -5.61 -9.16
N ASP A 52 3.40 -6.06 -10.02
CA ASP A 52 2.66 -7.30 -9.83
C ASP A 52 3.43 -8.46 -10.48
N ILE A 53 3.88 -9.40 -9.66
CA ILE A 53 4.66 -10.56 -10.08
C ILE A 53 3.84 -11.85 -10.11
N THR A 54 2.52 -11.78 -9.93
CA THR A 54 1.65 -12.97 -9.92
C THR A 54 1.78 -13.80 -11.19
N GLY A 55 1.98 -13.16 -12.33
CA GLY A 55 2.09 -13.81 -13.65
C GLY A 55 3.48 -14.31 -14.02
N LEU A 56 4.49 -14.15 -13.18
CA LEU A 56 5.83 -14.64 -13.45
C LEU A 56 5.92 -16.15 -13.23
N TRP A 57 6.63 -16.82 -14.15
CA TRP A 57 6.86 -18.26 -14.05
C TRP A 57 7.92 -18.60 -13.03
N MET A 58 8.92 -17.74 -12.91
CA MET A 58 10.06 -17.94 -12.04
C MET A 58 10.50 -16.60 -11.43
N VAL A 59 10.89 -16.67 -10.16
CA VAL A 59 11.53 -15.56 -9.46
C VAL A 59 12.89 -16.05 -8.97
N ASP A 60 13.94 -15.53 -9.55
CA ASP A 60 15.32 -15.85 -9.23
C ASP A 60 16.07 -14.67 -8.61
N SER A 61 17.30 -14.88 -8.22
CA SER A 61 18.15 -13.85 -7.63
C SER A 61 18.45 -12.70 -8.61
N HIS A 62 18.49 -12.97 -9.91
CA HIS A 62 18.69 -11.94 -10.92
C HIS A 62 17.49 -10.99 -10.99
N LEU A 63 16.28 -11.53 -11.05
CA LEU A 63 15.06 -10.74 -11.01
C LEU A 63 14.98 -9.89 -9.73
N CYS A 64 15.31 -10.49 -8.59
CA CYS A 64 15.32 -9.76 -7.31
C CYS A 64 16.31 -8.59 -7.33
N SER A 65 17.48 -8.79 -7.93
CA SER A 65 18.47 -7.72 -8.11
C SER A 65 17.94 -6.58 -8.99
N VAL A 66 17.32 -6.91 -10.13
CA VAL A 66 16.68 -5.93 -11.02
C VAL A 66 15.60 -5.13 -10.30
N LEU A 67 14.71 -5.82 -9.59
CA LEU A 67 13.62 -5.16 -8.86
C LEU A 67 14.14 -4.27 -7.72
N THR A 68 15.16 -4.72 -7.00
CA THR A 68 15.80 -3.93 -5.94
C THR A 68 16.44 -2.67 -6.50
N GLN A 69 17.16 -2.79 -7.61
CA GLN A 69 17.81 -1.65 -8.27
C GLN A 69 16.78 -0.66 -8.83
N LEU A 70 15.73 -1.16 -9.48
CA LEU A 70 14.63 -0.33 -9.97
C LEU A 70 13.94 0.41 -8.82
N SER A 71 13.65 -0.27 -7.73
CA SER A 71 13.02 0.33 -6.56
C SER A 71 13.89 1.41 -5.91
N ALA A 72 15.18 1.15 -5.76
CA ALA A 72 16.11 2.13 -5.22
C ALA A 72 16.17 3.40 -6.10
N SER A 73 16.21 3.21 -7.42
CA SER A 73 16.21 4.33 -8.37
C SER A 73 14.89 5.11 -8.36
N ALA A 74 13.76 4.39 -8.29
CA ALA A 74 12.43 5.01 -8.18
C ALA A 74 12.30 5.83 -6.89
N GLN A 75 12.83 5.33 -5.78
CA GLN A 75 12.83 6.03 -4.50
C GLN A 75 13.60 7.35 -4.56
N LEU A 76 14.72 7.40 -5.28
CA LEU A 76 15.47 8.64 -5.52
C LEU A 76 14.65 9.67 -6.28
N LEU A 77 13.70 9.24 -7.11
CA LEU A 77 12.75 10.10 -7.82
C LEU A 77 11.49 10.41 -7.01
N GLY A 78 11.39 9.92 -5.79
CA GLY A 78 10.27 10.15 -4.88
C GLY A 78 9.11 9.17 -5.03
N ALA A 79 9.30 8.04 -5.71
CA ALA A 79 8.29 7.01 -5.87
C ALA A 79 8.56 5.80 -4.97
N LYS A 80 7.56 5.41 -4.17
CA LYS A 80 7.60 4.20 -3.34
C LYS A 80 7.24 2.97 -4.19
N THR A 81 7.97 1.89 -4.03
CA THR A 81 7.71 0.62 -4.74
C THR A 81 7.12 -0.42 -3.81
N ILE A 82 6.07 -1.10 -4.27
CA ILE A 82 5.48 -2.27 -3.62
C ILE A 82 5.43 -3.41 -4.62
N ILE A 83 5.84 -4.60 -4.19
CA ILE A 83 5.68 -5.83 -4.96
C ILE A 83 4.42 -6.54 -4.49
N SER A 84 3.53 -6.88 -5.40
CA SER A 84 2.33 -7.67 -5.14
C SER A 84 2.39 -9.05 -5.78
N GLY A 85 1.69 -10.01 -5.17
CA GLY A 85 1.56 -11.35 -5.71
C GLY A 85 2.76 -12.26 -5.44
N LEU A 86 3.54 -11.98 -4.41
CA LEU A 86 4.62 -12.85 -3.97
C LEU A 86 4.03 -14.10 -3.32
N LYS A 87 4.24 -15.26 -3.94
CA LYS A 87 3.74 -16.54 -3.44
C LYS A 87 4.55 -17.02 -2.23
N PRO A 88 3.93 -17.71 -1.25
CA PRO A 88 4.61 -18.19 -0.06
C PRO A 88 5.85 -19.04 -0.35
N GLU A 89 5.79 -19.89 -1.37
CA GLU A 89 6.90 -20.76 -1.78
C GLU A 89 8.09 -19.92 -2.28
N ILE A 90 7.82 -18.85 -3.00
CA ILE A 90 8.84 -17.94 -3.50
C ILE A 90 9.45 -17.15 -2.34
N ALA A 91 8.61 -16.64 -1.45
CA ALA A 91 9.07 -15.91 -0.27
C ALA A 91 10.02 -16.75 0.59
N LEU A 92 9.66 -18.01 0.83
CA LEU A 92 10.48 -18.95 1.59
C LEU A 92 11.81 -19.26 0.87
N THR A 93 11.77 -19.42 -0.44
CA THR A 93 12.97 -19.65 -1.26
C THR A 93 13.92 -18.45 -1.19
N LEU A 94 13.41 -17.25 -1.34
CA LEU A 94 14.22 -16.02 -1.28
C LEU A 94 14.87 -15.84 0.10
N GLU A 95 14.13 -16.09 1.17
CA GLU A 95 14.68 -16.03 2.52
C GLU A 95 15.78 -17.06 2.74
N THR A 96 15.56 -18.30 2.30
CA THR A 96 16.56 -19.35 2.41
C THR A 96 17.83 -19.03 1.62
N MET A 97 17.72 -18.33 0.51
CA MET A 97 18.85 -17.88 -0.30
C MET A 97 19.52 -16.62 0.27
N GLY A 98 18.99 -16.03 1.34
CA GLY A 98 19.50 -14.80 1.91
C GLY A 98 19.28 -13.57 1.01
N VAL A 99 18.34 -13.65 0.08
CA VAL A 99 18.00 -12.53 -0.80
C VAL A 99 17.14 -11.53 -0.04
N GLN A 100 17.66 -10.32 0.08
CA GLN A 100 16.91 -9.21 0.65
C GLN A 100 16.40 -8.31 -0.46
N LEU A 101 15.11 -8.03 -0.44
CA LEU A 101 14.49 -7.11 -1.40
C LEU A 101 14.78 -5.63 -1.10
N GLY A 102 15.61 -5.36 -0.10
CA GLY A 102 16.00 -3.99 0.25
C GLY A 102 14.81 -3.14 0.71
N PRO A 103 14.67 -1.92 0.17
CA PRO A 103 13.63 -0.98 0.59
C PRO A 103 12.26 -1.26 -0.05
N ILE A 104 12.04 -2.45 -0.61
CA ILE A 104 10.80 -2.81 -1.28
C ILE A 104 9.83 -3.38 -0.26
N ASP A 105 8.66 -2.77 -0.16
CA ASP A 105 7.54 -3.34 0.56
C ASP A 105 6.84 -4.40 -0.29
N THR A 106 6.22 -5.37 0.35
CA THR A 106 5.47 -6.43 -0.31
C THR A 106 4.02 -6.42 0.14
N ALA A 107 3.13 -6.81 -0.75
CA ALA A 107 1.73 -6.99 -0.47
C ALA A 107 1.26 -8.34 -1.00
N LEU A 108 0.23 -8.90 -0.35
CA LEU A 108 -0.30 -10.20 -0.72
C LEU A 108 -0.89 -10.20 -2.14
N ASP A 109 -1.62 -9.14 -2.44
CA ASP A 109 -2.29 -8.94 -3.73
C ASP A 109 -2.20 -7.48 -4.19
N LEU A 110 -2.72 -7.23 -5.39
CA LEU A 110 -2.73 -5.90 -5.99
C LEU A 110 -3.55 -4.90 -5.17
N GLU A 111 -4.68 -5.32 -4.64
CA GLU A 111 -5.58 -4.46 -3.86
C GLU A 111 -4.89 -3.95 -2.60
N ALA A 112 -4.28 -4.85 -1.83
CA ALA A 112 -3.49 -4.49 -0.65
C ALA A 112 -2.31 -3.57 -0.99
N ALA A 113 -1.66 -3.79 -2.14
CA ALA A 113 -0.58 -2.93 -2.61
C ALA A 113 -1.06 -1.51 -2.91
N LEU A 114 -2.17 -1.37 -3.63
CA LEU A 114 -2.76 -0.08 -3.96
C LEU A 114 -3.25 0.65 -2.71
N ALA A 115 -3.89 -0.05 -1.79
CA ALA A 115 -4.32 0.50 -0.51
C ALA A 115 -3.14 1.05 0.31
N SER A 116 -2.01 0.33 0.32
CA SER A 116 -0.79 0.78 1.01
C SER A 116 -0.18 2.05 0.40
N LEU A 117 -0.47 2.33 -0.86
CA LEU A 117 -0.05 3.55 -1.55
C LEU A 117 -1.11 4.68 -1.49
N GLY A 118 -2.17 4.49 -0.71
CA GLY A 118 -3.21 5.49 -0.49
C GLY A 118 -4.38 5.43 -1.45
N MET A 119 -4.44 4.42 -2.32
CA MET A 119 -5.66 4.12 -3.08
C MET A 119 -6.56 3.23 -2.24
N ARG A 120 -7.72 3.75 -1.88
CA ARG A 120 -8.77 2.98 -1.21
C ARG A 120 -9.97 2.85 -2.13
N ASP A 121 -10.71 1.77 -1.95
CA ASP A 121 -12.02 1.64 -2.56
C ASP A 121 -12.94 2.72 -1.99
N PRO A 122 -13.59 3.54 -2.83
CA PRO A 122 -14.55 4.54 -2.33
C PRO A 122 -15.69 3.92 -1.52
N ASP A 123 -16.00 2.65 -1.74
CA ASP A 123 -17.04 1.95 -1.02
C ASP A 123 -16.62 1.50 0.39
N GLU A 124 -15.33 1.43 0.70
CA GLU A 124 -14.81 1.13 2.04
C GLU A 124 -14.85 2.33 2.99
N ASP A 125 -14.88 3.55 2.45
CA ASP A 125 -14.93 4.77 3.26
C ASP A 125 -16.35 5.07 3.81
N GLU A 126 -17.39 4.38 3.32
CA GLU A 126 -18.77 4.56 3.82
C GLU A 126 -19.03 3.82 5.13
N ASP A 127 -18.23 2.82 5.50
CA ASP A 127 -18.41 2.03 6.72
C ASP A 127 -17.69 2.64 7.95
N GLU A 128 -16.79 3.59 7.80
CA GLU A 128 -16.11 4.27 8.91
C GLU A 128 -16.90 5.48 9.46
N ASP A 129 -17.87 6.00 8.72
CA ASP A 129 -18.85 6.97 9.19
C ASP A 129 -20.11 6.27 9.74
N GLY A 130 -19.93 5.25 10.53
CA GLY A 130 -20.95 4.86 11.47
C GLY A 130 -21.27 6.10 12.31
N PRO A 131 -22.55 6.35 12.64
CA PRO A 131 -22.91 7.54 13.39
C PRO A 131 -22.00 7.60 14.61
N ALA A 132 -21.24 8.66 14.70
CA ALA A 132 -20.56 8.98 15.92
C ALA A 132 -21.64 8.91 16.99
N VAL A 133 -21.62 7.84 17.76
CA VAL A 133 -22.44 7.76 18.96
C VAL A 133 -21.87 8.86 19.81
N ALA A 134 -22.45 10.04 19.66
CA ALA A 134 -22.27 11.09 20.62
C ALA A 134 -22.73 10.46 21.92
N THR A 135 -21.78 9.94 22.65
CA THR A 135 -21.96 9.71 24.06
C THR A 135 -22.14 11.11 24.64
N THR A 136 -23.35 11.63 24.55
CA THR A 136 -23.76 12.68 25.45
C THR A 136 -23.62 12.02 26.81
N ALA A 137 -22.47 12.27 27.40
CA ALA A 137 -22.43 12.25 28.84
C ALA A 137 -23.47 13.26 29.26
N ARG A 138 -24.66 12.78 29.51
CA ARG A 138 -25.58 13.51 30.36
C ARG A 138 -24.85 13.59 31.67
N GLY A 139 -24.23 14.74 31.87
CA GLY A 139 -23.98 15.17 33.22
C GLY A 139 -25.28 15.04 33.95
N SER A 140 -25.38 14.05 34.77
CA SER A 140 -26.40 14.04 35.79
C SER A 140 -26.16 15.30 36.60
N SER A 141 -26.88 16.35 36.28
CA SER A 141 -27.13 17.42 37.23
C SER A 141 -27.72 16.70 38.44
N LYS A 142 -26.87 16.46 39.39
CA LYS A 142 -27.36 16.18 40.72
C LYS A 142 -28.08 17.43 41.12
N GLU A 143 -29.37 17.37 41.00
CA GLU A 143 -30.27 18.19 41.73
C GLU A 143 -29.98 17.95 43.20
N SER A 144 -29.25 18.85 43.79
CA SER A 144 -29.10 18.91 45.21
C SER A 144 -30.52 19.20 45.77
N ALA A 145 -31.07 18.26 46.43
CA ALA A 145 -32.29 18.43 47.13
C ALA A 145 -32.11 19.62 48.09
N PRO A 146 -33.02 20.61 48.06
CA PRO A 146 -32.99 21.67 49.05
C PRO A 146 -33.22 21.05 50.40
N GLY A 147 -32.29 21.28 51.29
CA GLY A 147 -32.46 20.91 52.68
C GLY A 147 -33.69 21.60 53.23
N GLY A 148 -34.62 20.81 53.69
CA GLY A 148 -35.81 21.34 54.34
C GLY A 148 -35.46 22.18 55.54
N PRO A 149 -36.29 23.15 55.87
CA PRO A 149 -36.07 23.97 57.06
C PRO A 149 -36.17 23.11 58.31
N TYR A 150 -35.14 23.13 59.08
CA TYR A 150 -35.18 22.54 60.41
C TYR A 150 -36.13 23.32 61.29
N PRO A 151 -37.06 22.68 61.92
CA PRO A 151 -37.88 23.37 62.94
C PRO A 151 -36.95 23.75 64.08
N ARG A 152 -36.98 25.00 64.42
CA ARG A 152 -36.34 25.49 65.63
C ARG A 152 -37.23 25.10 66.79
N GLU A 153 -36.76 24.18 67.54
CA GLU A 153 -37.33 24.00 68.88
C GLU A 153 -36.84 25.10 69.80
N ASN A 154 -37.71 25.92 70.16
CA ASN A 154 -37.53 26.82 71.33
C ASN A 154 -37.68 26.01 72.57
N GLY A 155 -36.59 25.54 73.07
CA GLY A 155 -36.58 25.13 74.46
C GLY A 155 -36.51 26.38 75.36
N VAL A 156 -37.38 26.46 76.23
CA VAL A 156 -37.43 27.42 77.34
C VAL A 156 -36.24 27.16 78.25
#